data_c72c56c9e2317f9302cfb6aed16a2575
#
_entry.id   c72c56c9e2317f9302cfb6aed16a2575
#
_cell.length_a   1.000
_cell.length_b   1.000
_cell.length_c   1.000
_cell.angle_alpha   90.00
_cell.angle_beta   90.00
_cell.angle_gamma   90.00
#
_symmetry.space_group_name_H-M   'P 1'
#
loop_
_entity.id
_entity.type
_entity.pdbx_description
1 polymer ?
#
loop_
_entity_poly.entity_id
_entity_poly.type
_entity_poly.pdbx_seq_one_letter_code
_entity_poly.pdbx_strand_id
1 'polypeptide(L)'
;GKRTAGMPCAVVVTCLFYGAISGSGPATVAAVGSMTIPILIEMGYDKKFSTALVAVAGGLGVIIPPSIPFIMYGMASGASVSDLFIAGVIPGLLIGGLLMIYAFFYCKKNGEDQQKKEAMVGELHEKGFLKVLKESSFALLSPVIILGCIYTGIASPTEAAVISVFYALLISLFIYRSIKVRDIWSILVESIRTYAPILFILAASIAFSRVLTLMQVPQDISTWILSHFTN
;
A
#
# COMPACT_ATOMS: atom_id res chain seq x y z
N GLY A 1 15.70 0.18 15.21
CA GLY A 1 16.23 -0.53 16.27
C GLY A 1 17.72 -0.82 16.21
N LYS A 2 18.22 -1.35 17.32
CA LYS A 2 19.64 -1.72 17.48
C LYS A 2 20.09 -2.93 16.64
N ARG A 3 19.15 -3.63 15.99
CA ARG A 3 19.45 -4.83 15.17
C ARG A 3 19.88 -4.44 13.75
N THR A 4 20.70 -5.29 13.12
CA THR A 4 21.08 -5.18 11.70
C THR A 4 19.82 -5.07 10.82
N ALA A 5 19.82 -4.15 9.85
CA ALA A 5 18.70 -3.83 8.97
C ALA A 5 17.39 -3.40 9.69
N GLY A 6 17.47 -3.00 10.98
CA GLY A 6 16.27 -2.66 11.75
C GLY A 6 15.44 -1.54 11.13
N MET A 7 16.07 -0.49 10.61
CA MET A 7 15.36 0.61 9.95
C MET A 7 14.84 0.24 8.55
N PRO A 8 15.62 -0.36 7.65
CA PRO A 8 15.10 -0.86 6.37
C PRO A 8 13.90 -1.81 6.54
N CYS A 9 13.97 -2.75 7.48
CA CYS A 9 12.83 -3.62 7.78
C CYS A 9 11.61 -2.85 8.31
N ALA A 10 11.82 -1.85 9.17
CA ALA A 10 10.74 -0.99 9.66
C ALA A 10 10.07 -0.22 8.50
N VAL A 11 10.84 0.24 7.52
CA VAL A 11 10.29 0.89 6.32
C VAL A 11 9.41 -0.05 5.52
N VAL A 12 9.82 -1.31 5.32
CA VAL A 12 8.98 -2.32 4.63
C VAL A 12 7.69 -2.56 5.39
N VAL A 13 7.76 -2.71 6.72
CA VAL A 13 6.57 -2.88 7.57
C VAL A 13 5.68 -1.64 7.51
N THR A 14 6.24 -0.43 7.49
CA THR A 14 5.47 0.82 7.33
C THR A 14 4.77 0.85 5.97
N CYS A 15 5.43 0.41 4.89
CA CYS A 15 4.80 0.29 3.57
C CYS A 15 3.64 -0.71 3.56
N LEU A 16 3.75 -1.85 4.27
CA LEU A 16 2.66 -2.81 4.43
C LEU A 16 1.44 -2.18 5.13
N PHE A 17 1.66 -1.51 6.26
CA PHE A 17 0.58 -0.86 7.00
C PHE A 17 -0.02 0.33 6.26
N TYR A 18 0.82 1.19 5.68
CA TYR A 18 0.33 2.33 4.91
C TYR A 18 -0.38 1.87 3.63
N GLY A 19 0.12 0.82 3.00
CA GLY A 19 -0.52 0.18 1.86
C GLY A 19 -1.94 -0.29 2.19
N ALA A 20 -2.12 -0.91 3.35
CA ALA A 20 -3.43 -1.32 3.86
C ALA A 20 -4.39 -0.14 4.17
N ILE A 21 -3.89 1.09 4.22
CA ILE A 21 -4.73 2.29 4.36
C ILE A 21 -5.00 2.92 3.00
N SER A 22 -3.96 3.06 2.16
CA SER A 22 -4.03 3.80 0.89
C SER A 22 -4.59 2.99 -0.26
N GLY A 23 -4.38 1.67 -0.26
CA GLY A 23 -4.72 0.77 -1.38
C GLY A 23 -3.98 1.08 -2.70
N SER A 24 -2.93 1.92 -2.65
CA SER A 24 -2.25 2.48 -3.81
C SER A 24 -0.73 2.45 -3.64
N GLY A 25 -0.02 1.81 -4.58
CA GLY A 25 1.44 1.76 -4.59
C GLY A 25 2.09 3.14 -4.71
N PRO A 26 1.74 3.96 -5.72
CA PRO A 26 2.29 5.32 -5.86
C PRO A 26 2.05 6.20 -4.62
N ALA A 27 0.87 6.15 -4.03
CA ALA A 27 0.56 6.90 -2.81
C ALA A 27 1.43 6.42 -1.63
N THR A 28 1.63 5.11 -1.50
CA THR A 28 2.51 4.52 -0.47
C THR A 28 3.96 4.96 -0.66
N VAL A 29 4.48 4.91 -1.89
CA VAL A 29 5.84 5.38 -2.20
C VAL A 29 6.00 6.87 -1.90
N ALA A 30 5.05 7.69 -2.29
CA ALA A 30 5.11 9.14 -2.07
C ALA A 30 5.08 9.47 -0.57
N ALA A 31 4.13 8.93 0.18
CA ALA A 31 3.96 9.22 1.60
C ALA A 31 5.10 8.64 2.45
N VAL A 32 5.35 7.34 2.36
CA VAL A 32 6.41 6.69 3.15
C VAL A 32 7.78 7.14 2.68
N GLY A 33 7.99 7.28 1.36
CA GLY A 33 9.27 7.65 0.78
C GLY A 33 9.72 9.06 1.15
N SER A 34 8.81 10.04 1.13
CA SER A 34 9.14 11.42 1.50
C SER A 34 9.66 11.53 2.94
N MET A 35 9.20 10.68 3.83
CA MET A 35 9.61 10.66 5.23
C MET A 35 10.85 9.78 5.46
N THR A 36 10.87 8.56 4.89
CA THR A 36 11.84 7.55 5.28
C THR A 36 13.12 7.57 4.48
N ILE A 37 13.10 8.01 3.21
CA ILE A 37 14.33 8.08 2.39
C ILE A 37 15.35 9.06 3.00
N PRO A 38 14.99 10.31 3.37
CA PRO A 38 15.93 11.21 4.04
C PRO A 38 16.51 10.59 5.32
N ILE A 39 15.66 10.02 6.16
CA ILE A 39 16.07 9.37 7.42
C ILE A 39 17.09 8.25 7.17
N LEU A 40 16.83 7.36 6.21
CA LEU A 40 17.76 6.29 5.87
C LEU A 40 19.11 6.83 5.40
N ILE A 41 19.12 7.89 4.59
CA ILE A 41 20.36 8.52 4.11
C ILE A 41 21.13 9.17 5.27
N GLU A 42 20.45 9.87 6.17
CA GLU A 42 21.07 10.46 7.38
C GLU A 42 21.67 9.39 8.29
N MET A 43 21.05 8.23 8.38
CA MET A 43 21.56 7.06 9.10
C MET A 43 22.74 6.36 8.39
N GLY A 44 23.17 6.86 7.23
CA GLY A 44 24.33 6.34 6.50
C GLY A 44 24.01 5.23 5.49
N TYR A 45 22.74 4.94 5.20
CA TYR A 45 22.40 3.99 4.14
C TYR A 45 22.60 4.62 2.74
N ASP A 46 23.01 3.80 1.80
CA ASP A 46 23.18 4.23 0.41
C ASP A 46 21.86 4.77 -0.17
N LYS A 47 21.95 5.90 -0.88
CA LYS A 47 20.78 6.57 -1.47
C LYS A 47 20.04 5.67 -2.47
N LYS A 48 20.78 4.92 -3.30
CA LYS A 48 20.18 4.04 -4.31
C LYS A 48 19.45 2.89 -3.63
N PHE A 49 20.06 2.28 -2.61
CA PHE A 49 19.42 1.24 -1.82
C PHE A 49 18.16 1.76 -1.14
N SER A 50 18.22 2.89 -0.44
CA SER A 50 17.09 3.48 0.27
C SER A 50 15.92 3.79 -0.66
N THR A 51 16.20 4.41 -1.81
CA THR A 51 15.19 4.75 -2.81
C THR A 51 14.58 3.49 -3.45
N ALA A 52 15.42 2.51 -3.83
CA ALA A 52 14.96 1.27 -4.42
C ALA A 52 14.11 0.45 -3.45
N LEU A 53 14.53 0.36 -2.17
CA LEU A 53 13.77 -0.35 -1.13
C LEU A 53 12.36 0.23 -0.99
N VAL A 54 12.26 1.56 -0.87
CA VAL A 54 10.95 2.23 -0.72
C VAL A 54 10.10 2.09 -1.98
N ALA A 55 10.71 2.21 -3.17
CA ALA A 55 9.99 2.05 -4.44
C ALA A 55 9.37 0.65 -4.58
N VAL A 56 10.13 -0.39 -4.25
CA VAL A 56 9.63 -1.77 -4.32
C VAL A 56 8.66 -2.08 -3.18
N ALA A 57 8.98 -1.66 -1.95
CA ALA A 57 8.10 -1.88 -0.80
C ALA A 57 6.78 -1.14 -0.93
N GLY A 58 6.76 0.02 -1.57
CA GLY A 58 5.52 0.75 -1.87
C GLY A 58 4.58 0.01 -2.81
N GLY A 59 5.11 -0.88 -3.67
CA GLY A 59 4.30 -1.81 -4.46
C GLY A 59 3.42 -2.75 -3.64
N LEU A 60 3.76 -2.99 -2.37
CA LEU A 60 2.91 -3.75 -1.45
C LEU A 60 1.55 -3.08 -1.22
N GLY A 61 1.46 -1.77 -1.40
CA GLY A 61 0.21 -1.02 -1.30
C GLY A 61 -0.84 -1.35 -2.36
N VAL A 62 -0.49 -2.09 -3.41
CA VAL A 62 -1.47 -2.61 -4.38
C VAL A 62 -1.79 -4.08 -4.18
N ILE A 63 -1.08 -4.77 -3.28
CA ILE A 63 -1.23 -6.21 -3.04
C ILE A 63 -1.93 -6.44 -1.69
N ILE A 64 -1.52 -5.70 -0.65
CA ILE A 64 -2.15 -5.78 0.68
C ILE A 64 -3.53 -5.13 0.65
N PRO A 65 -4.58 -5.82 1.09
CA PRO A 65 -5.92 -5.27 1.10
C PRO A 65 -6.10 -4.16 2.18
N PRO A 66 -7.02 -3.20 1.94
CA PRO A 66 -7.81 -3.03 0.73
C PRO A 66 -6.97 -2.51 -0.44
N SER A 67 -7.25 -2.97 -1.65
CA SER A 67 -6.46 -2.69 -2.85
C SER A 67 -7.36 -2.13 -3.96
N ILE A 68 -7.01 -0.96 -4.48
CA ILE A 68 -7.73 -0.33 -5.61
C ILE A 68 -7.70 -1.22 -6.86
N PRO A 69 -6.54 -1.78 -7.30
CA PRO A 69 -6.50 -2.69 -8.43
C PRO A 69 -7.38 -3.94 -8.28
N PHE A 70 -7.49 -4.51 -7.08
CA PHE A 70 -8.36 -5.67 -6.85
C PHE A 70 -9.84 -5.31 -6.96
N ILE A 71 -10.23 -4.12 -6.46
CA ILE A 71 -11.60 -3.62 -6.63
C ILE A 71 -11.91 -3.45 -8.12
N MET A 72 -11.01 -2.81 -8.87
CA MET A 72 -11.18 -2.60 -10.31
C MET A 72 -11.24 -3.90 -11.09
N TYR A 73 -10.38 -4.86 -10.75
CA TYR A 73 -10.42 -6.19 -11.36
C TYR A 73 -11.73 -6.91 -11.04
N GLY A 74 -12.18 -6.88 -9.79
CA GLY A 74 -13.46 -7.47 -9.40
C GLY A 74 -14.64 -6.87 -10.15
N MET A 75 -14.68 -5.53 -10.31
CA MET A 75 -15.70 -4.84 -11.08
C MET A 75 -15.69 -5.22 -12.58
N ALA A 76 -14.51 -5.38 -13.16
CA ALA A 76 -14.37 -5.71 -14.57
C ALA A 76 -14.62 -7.20 -14.88
N SER A 77 -14.22 -8.10 -14.00
CA SER A 77 -14.27 -9.56 -14.19
C SER A 77 -15.50 -10.23 -13.58
N GLY A 78 -16.20 -9.54 -12.66
CA GLY A 78 -17.26 -10.12 -11.86
C GLY A 78 -16.75 -11.00 -10.70
N ALA A 79 -15.44 -11.04 -10.45
CA ALA A 79 -14.86 -11.79 -9.33
C ALA A 79 -15.20 -11.13 -8.00
N SER A 80 -15.31 -11.94 -6.94
CA SER A 80 -15.54 -11.44 -5.58
C SER A 80 -14.36 -10.61 -5.09
N VAL A 81 -14.59 -9.34 -4.79
CA VAL A 81 -13.55 -8.44 -4.24
C VAL A 81 -13.06 -8.94 -2.88
N SER A 82 -13.94 -9.52 -2.08
CA SER A 82 -13.58 -10.11 -0.78
C SER A 82 -12.57 -11.26 -0.94
N ASP A 83 -12.81 -12.15 -1.90
CA ASP A 83 -11.91 -13.28 -2.17
C ASP A 83 -10.57 -12.82 -2.73
N LEU A 84 -10.58 -11.79 -3.59
CA LEU A 84 -9.36 -11.16 -4.10
C LEU A 84 -8.54 -10.54 -2.96
N PHE A 85 -9.20 -9.91 -1.99
CA PHE A 85 -8.53 -9.34 -0.83
C PHE A 85 -7.88 -10.43 0.04
N ILE A 86 -8.59 -11.53 0.30
CA ILE A 86 -8.04 -12.68 1.06
C ILE A 86 -6.83 -13.27 0.29
N ALA A 87 -6.97 -13.46 -1.02
CA ALA A 87 -5.91 -14.00 -1.85
C ALA A 87 -4.65 -13.13 -1.88
N GLY A 88 -4.78 -11.80 -1.73
CA GLY A 88 -3.66 -10.86 -1.72
C GLY A 88 -2.80 -10.88 -0.47
N VAL A 89 -3.33 -11.33 0.67
CA VAL A 89 -2.63 -11.28 1.97
C VAL A 89 -1.35 -12.11 1.95
N ILE A 90 -1.44 -13.37 1.51
CA ILE A 90 -0.30 -14.30 1.53
C ILE A 90 0.84 -13.83 0.60
N PRO A 91 0.58 -13.50 -0.68
CA PRO A 91 1.61 -12.92 -1.56
C PRO A 91 2.21 -11.63 -1.02
N GLY A 92 1.39 -10.75 -0.48
CA GLY A 92 1.86 -9.48 0.10
C GLY A 92 2.81 -9.69 1.27
N LEU A 93 2.47 -10.57 2.22
CA LEU A 93 3.33 -10.92 3.34
C LEU A 93 4.61 -11.63 2.89
N LEU A 94 4.52 -12.50 1.89
CA LEU A 94 5.67 -13.21 1.33
C LEU A 94 6.65 -12.22 0.69
N ILE A 95 6.17 -11.30 -0.15
CA ILE A 95 7.01 -10.29 -0.80
C ILE A 95 7.62 -9.35 0.26
N GLY A 96 6.83 -8.90 1.24
CA GLY A 96 7.33 -8.09 2.34
C GLY A 96 8.42 -8.82 3.13
N GLY A 97 8.23 -10.11 3.43
CA GLY A 97 9.21 -10.96 4.08
C GLY A 97 10.52 -11.11 3.27
N LEU A 98 10.40 -11.35 1.97
CA LEU A 98 11.57 -11.43 1.07
C LEU A 98 12.33 -10.11 0.98
N LEU A 99 11.63 -8.97 0.95
CA LEU A 99 12.26 -7.65 1.00
C LEU A 99 13.00 -7.41 2.32
N MET A 100 12.44 -7.83 3.45
CA MET A 100 13.13 -7.73 4.75
C MET A 100 14.36 -8.63 4.80
N ILE A 101 14.29 -9.84 4.25
CA ILE A 101 15.42 -10.76 4.12
C ILE A 101 16.51 -10.14 3.24
N TYR A 102 16.14 -9.60 2.08
CA TYR A 102 17.07 -8.90 1.19
C TYR A 102 17.74 -7.72 1.90
N ALA A 103 16.97 -6.88 2.57
CA ALA A 103 17.48 -5.75 3.33
C ALA A 103 18.48 -6.20 4.42
N PHE A 104 18.19 -7.29 5.10
CA PHE A 104 19.09 -7.86 6.11
C PHE A 104 20.45 -8.30 5.51
N PHE A 105 20.42 -9.04 4.41
CA PHE A 105 21.67 -9.47 3.74
C PHE A 105 22.45 -8.30 3.16
N TYR A 106 21.74 -7.31 2.58
CA TYR A 106 22.36 -6.10 2.06
C TYR A 106 23.10 -5.34 3.16
N CYS A 107 22.45 -5.07 4.28
CA CYS A 107 23.03 -4.35 5.42
C CYS A 107 24.17 -5.14 6.07
N LYS A 108 24.07 -6.47 6.14
CA LYS A 108 25.15 -7.33 6.65
C LYS A 108 26.39 -7.26 5.77
N LYS A 109 26.23 -7.18 4.43
CA LYS A 109 27.33 -7.11 3.47
C LYS A 109 28.01 -5.74 3.43
N ASN A 110 27.23 -4.67 3.44
CA ASN A 110 27.76 -3.30 3.27
C ASN A 110 28.08 -2.60 4.59
N GLY A 111 27.73 -3.18 5.72
CA GLY A 111 27.85 -2.58 7.04
C GLY A 111 26.79 -1.50 7.31
N GLU A 112 26.70 -1.07 8.55
CA GLU A 112 25.81 0.00 9.01
C GLU A 112 26.57 0.94 9.93
N ASP A 113 26.34 2.24 9.82
CA ASP A 113 26.91 3.22 10.73
C ASP A 113 26.19 3.17 12.09
N GLN A 114 26.78 2.42 13.02
CA GLN A 114 26.19 2.18 14.34
C GLN A 114 26.05 3.48 15.16
N GLN A 115 26.97 4.44 15.00
CA GLN A 115 26.92 5.69 15.76
C GLN A 115 25.75 6.56 15.35
N LYS A 116 25.55 6.74 14.04
CA LYS A 116 24.40 7.50 13.50
C LYS A 116 23.07 6.84 13.83
N LYS A 117 23.05 5.50 13.77
CA LYS A 117 21.87 4.69 14.10
C LYS A 117 21.48 4.82 15.57
N GLU A 118 22.44 4.79 16.49
CA GLU A 118 22.17 4.92 17.93
C GLU A 118 21.71 6.32 18.31
N ALA A 119 22.28 7.37 17.71
CA ALA A 119 21.87 8.74 17.94
C ALA A 119 20.39 8.96 17.57
N MET A 120 20.00 8.55 16.36
CA MET A 120 18.63 8.75 15.87
C MET A 120 17.59 7.85 16.57
N VAL A 121 17.98 6.61 16.94
CA VAL A 121 17.11 5.71 17.71
C VAL A 121 16.92 6.22 19.13
N GLY A 122 17.91 6.90 19.72
CA GLY A 122 17.81 7.56 21.02
C GLY A 122 16.68 8.59 21.05
N GLU A 123 16.63 9.51 20.11
CA GLU A 123 15.58 10.53 19.98
C GLU A 123 14.17 9.92 19.81
N LEU A 124 14.05 8.84 19.05
CA LEU A 124 12.78 8.14 18.87
C LEU A 124 12.32 7.38 20.13
N HIS A 125 13.23 6.91 20.96
CA HIS A 125 12.92 6.21 22.22
C HIS A 125 12.38 7.16 23.31
N GLU A 126 12.75 8.44 23.29
CA GLU A 126 12.25 9.43 24.25
C GLU A 126 10.73 9.64 24.13
N LYS A 127 10.15 9.45 22.96
CA LYS A 127 8.69 9.57 22.77
C LYS A 127 7.87 8.40 23.32
N GLY A 128 8.49 7.26 23.61
CA GLY A 128 7.85 6.07 24.17
C GLY A 128 6.91 5.36 23.19
N PHE A 129 7.15 4.09 22.90
CA PHE A 129 6.35 3.29 21.95
C PHE A 129 4.86 3.27 22.28
N LEU A 130 4.49 3.13 23.56
CA LEU A 130 3.10 3.09 23.99
C LEU A 130 2.37 4.41 23.74
N LYS A 131 3.04 5.55 23.87
CA LYS A 131 2.47 6.87 23.61
C LYS A 131 2.17 7.04 22.12
N VAL A 132 3.14 6.73 21.26
CA VAL A 132 2.99 6.79 19.80
C VAL A 132 1.88 5.83 19.33
N LEU A 133 1.84 4.60 19.87
CA LEU A 133 0.80 3.63 19.54
C LEU A 133 -0.61 4.15 19.94
N LYS A 134 -0.73 4.76 21.11
CA LYS A 134 -1.98 5.33 21.57
C LYS A 134 -2.41 6.52 20.72
N GLU A 135 -1.49 7.39 20.34
CA GLU A 135 -1.76 8.54 19.46
C GLU A 135 -2.17 8.11 18.05
N SER A 136 -1.59 6.99 17.52
CA SER A 136 -1.88 6.46 16.19
C SER A 136 -3.04 5.47 16.16
N SER A 137 -3.58 5.07 17.32
CA SER A 137 -4.57 3.97 17.42
C SER A 137 -5.81 4.19 16.57
N PHE A 138 -6.34 5.40 16.54
CA PHE A 138 -7.51 5.74 15.75
C PHE A 138 -7.24 5.66 14.24
N ALA A 139 -6.06 6.06 13.78
CA ALA A 139 -5.68 5.91 12.36
C ALA A 139 -5.51 4.43 11.98
N LEU A 140 -4.92 3.62 12.86
CA LEU A 140 -4.74 2.18 12.63
C LEU A 140 -6.05 1.39 12.66
N LEU A 141 -7.11 1.93 13.25
CA LEU A 141 -8.44 1.31 13.19
C LEU A 141 -9.09 1.40 11.81
N SER A 142 -8.69 2.34 10.95
CA SER A 142 -9.32 2.51 9.63
C SER A 142 -9.26 1.23 8.78
N PRO A 143 -8.10 0.60 8.51
CA PRO A 143 -8.07 -0.65 7.77
C PRO A 143 -8.77 -1.80 8.50
N VAL A 144 -8.78 -1.81 9.82
CA VAL A 144 -9.50 -2.83 10.61
C VAL A 144 -11.01 -2.70 10.41
N ILE A 145 -11.54 -1.48 10.37
CA ILE A 145 -12.96 -1.22 10.09
C ILE A 145 -13.31 -1.69 8.69
N ILE A 146 -12.53 -1.31 7.67
CA ILE A 146 -12.81 -1.67 6.28
C ILE A 146 -12.82 -3.19 6.13
N LEU A 147 -11.73 -3.86 6.52
CA LEU A 147 -11.59 -5.31 6.36
C LEU A 147 -12.57 -6.07 7.25
N GLY A 148 -12.81 -5.59 8.47
CA GLY A 148 -13.79 -6.14 9.39
C GLY A 148 -15.19 -6.14 8.78
N CYS A 149 -15.65 -5.01 8.25
CA CYS A 149 -16.97 -4.91 7.60
C CYS A 149 -17.09 -5.84 6.38
N ILE A 150 -16.03 -5.93 5.57
CA ILE A 150 -16.05 -6.76 4.35
C ILE A 150 -16.02 -8.26 4.70
N TYR A 151 -15.11 -8.69 5.59
CA TYR A 151 -14.94 -10.12 5.89
C TYR A 151 -16.06 -10.69 6.76
N THR A 152 -16.71 -9.87 7.57
CA THR A 152 -17.91 -10.29 8.30
C THR A 152 -19.19 -10.29 7.46
N GLY A 153 -19.12 -9.75 6.23
CA GLY A 153 -20.28 -9.63 5.36
C GLY A 153 -21.31 -8.57 5.78
N ILE A 154 -20.94 -7.70 6.75
CA ILE A 154 -21.82 -6.61 7.23
C ILE A 154 -21.98 -5.54 6.15
N ALA A 155 -20.93 -5.29 5.36
CA ALA A 155 -20.94 -4.29 4.31
C ALA A 155 -20.19 -4.79 3.06
N SER A 156 -20.67 -4.38 1.90
CA SER A 156 -19.95 -4.53 0.64
C SER A 156 -18.68 -3.68 0.63
N PRO A 157 -17.70 -3.96 -0.25
CA PRO A 157 -16.48 -3.13 -0.33
C PRO A 157 -16.75 -1.64 -0.54
N THR A 158 -17.77 -1.29 -1.32
CA THR A 158 -18.19 0.10 -1.55
C THR A 158 -18.79 0.75 -0.31
N GLU A 159 -19.65 0.04 0.42
CA GLU A 159 -20.22 0.53 1.68
C GLU A 159 -19.14 0.67 2.76
N ALA A 160 -18.22 -0.29 2.87
CA ALA A 160 -17.09 -0.21 3.80
C ALA A 160 -16.19 1.00 3.48
N ALA A 161 -15.98 1.32 2.20
CA ALA A 161 -15.26 2.52 1.79
C ALA A 161 -15.98 3.81 2.24
N VAL A 162 -17.30 3.90 2.08
CA VAL A 162 -18.10 5.04 2.57
C VAL A 162 -17.98 5.17 4.09
N ILE A 163 -18.12 4.08 4.83
CA ILE A 163 -17.96 4.06 6.29
C ILE A 163 -16.56 4.58 6.68
N SER A 164 -15.52 4.15 5.98
CA SER A 164 -14.15 4.58 6.27
C SER A 164 -13.90 6.06 5.99
N VAL A 165 -14.53 6.63 4.96
CA VAL A 165 -14.46 8.08 4.67
C VAL A 165 -15.08 8.88 5.80
N PHE A 166 -16.27 8.51 6.25
CA PHE A 166 -16.91 9.18 7.41
C PHE A 166 -16.08 9.03 8.68
N TYR A 167 -15.57 7.83 8.94
CA TYR A 167 -14.68 7.59 10.06
C TYR A 167 -13.44 8.47 10.00
N ALA A 168 -12.74 8.50 8.85
CA ALA A 168 -11.54 9.32 8.66
C ALA A 168 -11.83 10.82 8.83
N LEU A 169 -12.96 11.32 8.33
CA LEU A 169 -13.40 12.71 8.52
C LEU A 169 -13.64 13.01 10.00
N LEU A 170 -14.33 12.13 10.71
CA LEU A 170 -14.60 12.33 12.15
C LEU A 170 -13.31 12.39 12.97
N ILE A 171 -12.39 11.44 12.79
CA ILE A 171 -11.13 11.46 13.55
C ILE A 171 -10.25 12.64 13.19
N SER A 172 -10.20 13.03 11.90
CA SER A 172 -9.38 14.14 11.43
C SER A 172 -9.90 15.50 11.87
N LEU A 173 -11.22 15.69 11.96
CA LEU A 173 -11.84 16.94 12.40
C LEU A 173 -11.88 17.09 13.91
N PHE A 174 -12.25 16.03 14.64
CA PHE A 174 -12.57 16.12 16.07
C PHE A 174 -11.45 15.60 16.97
N ILE A 175 -10.77 14.51 16.60
CA ILE A 175 -9.73 13.88 17.43
C ILE A 175 -8.37 14.47 17.13
N TYR A 176 -7.90 14.35 15.88
CA TYR A 176 -6.58 14.85 15.48
C TYR A 176 -6.58 16.35 15.16
N ARG A 177 -7.73 16.92 14.81
CA ARG A 177 -7.88 18.33 14.40
C ARG A 177 -6.87 18.73 13.34
N SER A 178 -6.53 17.80 12.45
CA SER A 178 -5.54 17.97 11.40
C SER A 178 -6.08 18.71 10.19
N ILE A 179 -7.41 18.72 9.99
CA ILE A 179 -8.11 19.40 8.91
C ILE A 179 -9.22 20.28 9.45
N LYS A 180 -9.58 21.30 8.69
CA LYS A 180 -10.74 22.18 8.97
C LYS A 180 -11.86 21.84 8.00
N VAL A 181 -13.10 22.14 8.36
CA VAL A 181 -14.28 21.91 7.50
C VAL A 181 -14.12 22.53 6.10
N ARG A 182 -13.49 23.70 6.00
CA ARG A 182 -13.22 24.38 4.73
C ARG A 182 -12.25 23.60 3.82
N ASP A 183 -11.40 22.74 4.40
CA ASP A 183 -10.40 21.99 3.65
C ASP A 183 -11.01 20.75 2.96
N ILE A 184 -12.22 20.34 3.39
CA ILE A 184 -12.96 19.21 2.82
C ILE A 184 -13.17 19.40 1.32
N TRP A 185 -13.51 20.63 0.89
CA TRP A 185 -13.72 20.90 -0.53
C TRP A 185 -12.45 20.69 -1.36
N SER A 186 -11.31 21.17 -0.88
CA SER A 186 -10.02 20.94 -1.58
C SER A 186 -9.64 19.48 -1.61
N ILE A 187 -9.87 18.71 -0.53
CA ILE A 187 -9.62 17.29 -0.46
C ILE A 187 -10.50 16.54 -1.49
N LEU A 188 -11.78 16.89 -1.60
CA LEU A 188 -12.67 16.29 -2.59
C LEU A 188 -12.20 16.57 -4.04
N VAL A 189 -11.84 17.82 -4.33
CA VAL A 189 -11.34 18.20 -5.67
C VAL A 189 -10.04 17.47 -6.00
N GLU A 190 -9.12 17.34 -5.05
CA GLU A 190 -7.86 16.62 -5.24
C GLU A 190 -8.11 15.11 -5.43
N SER A 191 -9.04 14.54 -4.68
CA SER A 191 -9.47 13.14 -4.86
C SER A 191 -10.01 12.92 -6.28
N ILE A 192 -10.90 13.79 -6.77
CA ILE A 192 -11.43 13.69 -8.12
C ILE A 192 -10.31 13.77 -9.16
N ARG A 193 -9.38 14.70 -9.01
CA ARG A 193 -8.23 14.84 -9.93
C ARG A 193 -7.36 13.58 -9.98
N THR A 194 -7.24 12.90 -8.86
CA THR A 194 -6.47 11.64 -8.76
C THR A 194 -7.21 10.47 -9.40
N TYR A 195 -8.53 10.36 -9.20
CA TYR A 195 -9.30 9.22 -9.69
C TYR A 195 -9.84 9.36 -11.11
N ALA A 196 -10.07 10.57 -11.58
CA ALA A 196 -10.62 10.77 -12.93
C ALA A 196 -9.78 10.12 -14.04
N PRO A 197 -8.43 10.25 -14.06
CA PRO A 197 -7.60 9.55 -15.05
C PRO A 197 -7.71 8.03 -14.94
N ILE A 198 -7.80 7.49 -13.71
CA ILE A 198 -7.90 6.04 -13.47
C ILE A 198 -9.22 5.50 -14.04
N LEU A 199 -10.33 6.20 -13.80
CA LEU A 199 -11.63 5.81 -14.33
C LEU A 199 -11.67 5.89 -15.86
N PHE A 200 -11.02 6.89 -16.47
CA PHE A 200 -10.88 6.99 -17.91
C PHE A 200 -10.09 5.81 -18.51
N ILE A 201 -8.96 5.45 -17.88
CA ILE A 201 -8.14 4.31 -18.27
C ILE A 201 -8.95 3.01 -18.14
N LEU A 202 -9.72 2.86 -17.08
CA LEU A 202 -10.58 1.68 -16.88
C LEU A 202 -11.63 1.57 -18.00
N ALA A 203 -12.33 2.66 -18.32
CA ALA A 203 -13.32 2.69 -19.39
C ALA A 203 -12.70 2.33 -20.76
N ALA A 204 -11.55 2.92 -21.07
CA ALA A 204 -10.82 2.62 -22.30
C ALA A 204 -10.35 1.16 -22.35
N SER A 205 -9.86 0.61 -21.22
CA SER A 205 -9.42 -0.79 -21.12
C SER A 205 -10.58 -1.78 -21.32
N ILE A 206 -11.76 -1.48 -20.76
CA ILE A 206 -12.96 -2.32 -20.97
C ILE A 206 -13.37 -2.29 -22.44
N ALA A 207 -13.39 -1.12 -23.07
CA ALA A 207 -13.69 -1.00 -24.50
C ALA A 207 -12.68 -1.78 -25.36
N PHE A 208 -11.37 -1.63 -25.07
CA PHE A 208 -10.31 -2.35 -25.77
C PHE A 208 -10.43 -3.87 -25.58
N SER A 209 -10.65 -4.34 -24.35
CA SER A 209 -10.89 -5.76 -24.06
C SER A 209 -12.08 -6.32 -24.84
N ARG A 210 -13.16 -5.53 -24.97
CA ARG A 210 -14.32 -5.93 -25.78
C ARG A 210 -13.97 -6.12 -27.25
N VAL A 211 -13.16 -5.22 -27.81
CA VAL A 211 -12.69 -5.34 -29.21
C VAL A 211 -11.84 -6.60 -29.38
N LEU A 212 -10.88 -6.86 -28.48
CA LEU A 212 -10.05 -8.06 -28.54
C LEU A 212 -10.89 -9.35 -28.46
N THR A 213 -11.92 -9.36 -27.61
CA THR A 213 -12.83 -10.51 -27.48
C THR A 213 -13.64 -10.72 -28.75
N LEU A 214 -14.14 -9.65 -29.37
CA LEU A 214 -14.88 -9.73 -30.63
C LEU A 214 -13.99 -10.20 -31.79
N MET A 215 -12.73 -9.84 -31.79
CA MET A 215 -11.72 -10.28 -32.76
C MET A 215 -11.20 -11.70 -32.47
N GLN A 216 -11.68 -12.37 -31.44
CA GLN A 216 -11.27 -13.72 -31.00
C GLN A 216 -9.75 -13.87 -30.70
N VAL A 217 -9.06 -12.76 -30.44
CA VAL A 217 -7.62 -12.74 -30.16
C VAL A 217 -7.20 -13.70 -29.01
N PRO A 218 -7.94 -13.81 -27.88
CA PRO A 218 -7.61 -14.79 -26.84
C PRO A 218 -7.66 -16.24 -27.33
N GLN A 219 -8.63 -16.56 -28.17
CA GLN A 219 -8.81 -17.90 -28.76
C GLN A 219 -7.68 -18.24 -29.75
N ASP A 220 -7.30 -17.29 -30.59
CA ASP A 220 -6.20 -17.46 -31.54
C ASP A 220 -4.87 -17.68 -30.82
N ILE A 221 -4.59 -16.90 -29.76
CA ILE A 221 -3.39 -17.08 -28.93
C ILE A 221 -3.42 -18.46 -28.26
N SER A 222 -4.54 -18.86 -27.68
CA SER A 222 -4.70 -20.17 -27.05
C SER A 222 -4.44 -21.31 -28.02
N THR A 223 -5.02 -21.24 -29.20
CA THR A 223 -4.84 -22.23 -30.26
C THR A 223 -3.38 -22.30 -30.72
N TRP A 224 -2.74 -21.13 -30.87
CA TRP A 224 -1.35 -21.05 -31.24
C TRP A 224 -0.43 -21.68 -30.16
N ILE A 225 -0.66 -21.39 -28.89
CA ILE A 225 0.09 -21.99 -27.77
C ILE A 225 -0.09 -23.51 -27.75
N LEU A 226 -1.34 -23.98 -27.83
CA LEU A 226 -1.62 -25.42 -27.83
C LEU A 226 -0.99 -26.15 -29.03
N SER A 227 -0.95 -25.53 -30.21
CA SER A 227 -0.34 -26.13 -31.39
C SER A 227 1.20 -26.22 -31.34
N HIS A 228 1.86 -25.37 -30.54
CA HIS A 228 3.33 -25.32 -30.49
C HIS A 228 3.93 -25.90 -29.20
N PHE A 229 3.18 -26.00 -28.13
CA PHE A 229 3.66 -26.39 -26.79
C PHE A 229 2.98 -27.66 -26.23
N THR A 230 1.98 -28.22 -26.92
CA THR A 230 1.40 -29.50 -26.50
C THR A 230 1.98 -30.61 -27.37
N ASN A 231 2.89 -31.36 -26.78
CA ASN A 231 3.31 -32.68 -27.28
C ASN A 231 2.51 -33.73 -26.56
#